data_81d8b93fa3f9ece70e3e988a8d97e3e1
#
_entry.id   81d8b93fa3f9ece70e3e988a8d97e3e1
#
_cell.length_a   1.000
_cell.length_b   1.000
_cell.length_c   1.000
_cell.angle_alpha   90.00
_cell.angle_beta   90.00
_cell.angle_gamma   90.00
#
_symmetry.space_group_name_H-M   'P 1'
#
loop_
_entity.id
_entity.type
_entity.pdbx_description
1 polymer ?
#
loop_
_entity_poly.entity_id
_entity_poly.type
_entity_poly.pdbx_seq_one_letter_code
_entity_poly.pdbx_strand_id
1 'polypeptide(L)'
;MKRLFASVFCALLLQGSALATTLQTQIGDITIPTATEINEQIDSLASDASLSDDDKKTLGTLYKTGLDTLDQISDLTAQQKDLDKYLKDANRKLLRLATEYNNQQKIQALTSDDIKNISDSDLDARLEKAQRDLVTAQIELNNASDAHNKVQTLPEKAQNTVTQNNDKIKDLLSAIDKNANPDLFKNRIYALLICKANLENSLFKNKLANLSILQDLANYEQKIANIKYNRLDKDVKTLSLKKNLDYSVDDEEKQNEVISKKAPQLARMVDTINKINSYLLEHRQKNAL
;
A
#
# COMPACT_ATOMS: atom_id res chain seq x y z
N MET A 1 17.42 6.13 35.81
CA MET A 1 16.60 5.03 35.23
C MET A 1 15.81 5.41 33.95
N LYS A 2 15.54 6.70 33.64
CA LYS A 2 14.83 7.13 32.40
C LYS A 2 15.67 7.08 31.10
N ARG A 3 17.01 7.09 31.20
CA ARG A 3 17.91 7.06 30.02
C ARG A 3 18.06 5.69 29.35
N LEU A 4 17.70 4.60 30.05
CA LEU A 4 17.78 3.22 29.52
C LEU A 4 16.60 2.87 28.56
N PHE A 5 15.47 3.58 28.65
CA PHE A 5 14.29 3.26 27.82
C PHE A 5 14.40 3.77 26.38
N ALA A 6 15.08 4.89 26.11
CA ALA A 6 15.19 5.45 24.77
C ALA A 6 16.17 4.66 23.88
N SER A 7 17.29 4.21 24.44
CA SER A 7 18.25 3.35 23.70
C SER A 7 17.70 1.94 23.46
N VAL A 8 16.86 1.43 24.36
CA VAL A 8 16.17 0.14 24.22
C VAL A 8 15.10 0.19 23.13
N PHE A 9 14.43 1.34 22.92
CA PHE A 9 13.39 1.46 21.87
C PHE A 9 14.01 1.43 20.47
N CYS A 10 15.12 2.12 20.21
CA CYS A 10 15.84 1.98 18.93
C CYS A 10 16.50 0.60 18.76
N ALA A 11 17.03 0.00 19.83
CA ALA A 11 17.59 -1.35 19.78
C ALA A 11 16.51 -2.43 19.54
N LEU A 12 15.27 -2.23 20.03
CA LEU A 12 14.13 -3.12 19.76
C LEU A 12 13.58 -2.97 18.33
N LEU A 13 13.66 -1.76 17.75
CA LEU A 13 13.31 -1.52 16.34
C LEU A 13 14.35 -2.09 15.37
N LEU A 14 15.60 -2.23 15.82
CA LEU A 14 16.74 -2.71 15.03
C LEU A 14 17.07 -4.19 15.29
N GLN A 15 16.14 -5.01 15.75
CA GLN A 15 16.36 -6.45 15.99
C GLN A 15 16.73 -7.28 14.73
N GLY A 16 17.07 -6.62 13.61
CA GLY A 16 17.96 -7.20 12.61
C GLY A 16 19.39 -6.80 12.96
N SER A 17 20.16 -7.70 13.51
CA SER A 17 21.56 -7.47 13.97
C SER A 17 22.44 -6.72 12.96
N ALA A 18 22.18 -6.86 11.65
CA ALA A 18 22.91 -6.18 10.58
C ALA A 18 22.65 -4.67 10.48
N LEU A 19 21.43 -4.19 10.72
CA LEU A 19 21.09 -2.76 10.63
C LEU A 19 21.69 -1.96 11.79
N ALA A 20 21.63 -2.49 13.01
CA ALA A 20 22.23 -1.86 14.18
C ALA A 20 23.75 -1.71 14.03
N THR A 21 24.42 -2.76 13.53
CA THR A 21 25.85 -2.73 13.26
C THR A 21 26.21 -1.73 12.17
N THR A 22 25.45 -1.68 11.06
CA THR A 22 25.69 -0.73 9.98
C THR A 22 25.50 0.72 10.44
N LEU A 23 24.46 1.00 11.22
CA LEU A 23 24.21 2.33 11.76
C LEU A 23 25.33 2.78 12.70
N GLN A 24 25.72 1.93 13.65
CA GLN A 24 26.80 2.23 14.59
C GLN A 24 28.15 2.44 13.88
N THR A 25 28.41 1.71 12.80
CA THR A 25 29.61 1.91 11.98
C THR A 25 29.59 3.25 11.24
N GLN A 26 28.42 3.74 10.83
CA GLN A 26 28.28 4.98 10.07
C GLN A 26 28.30 6.24 10.93
N ILE A 27 27.57 6.24 12.06
CA ILE A 27 27.34 7.44 12.88
C ILE A 27 28.04 7.39 14.25
N GLY A 28 28.71 6.27 14.60
CA GLY A 28 29.39 6.11 15.90
C GLY A 28 28.39 6.08 17.07
N ASP A 29 28.77 6.76 18.17
CA ASP A 29 28.01 6.76 19.42
C ASP A 29 26.91 7.85 19.48
N ILE A 30 26.51 8.44 18.33
CA ILE A 30 25.45 9.45 18.28
C ILE A 30 24.10 8.80 18.64
N THR A 31 23.47 9.29 19.70
CA THR A 31 22.16 8.80 20.15
C THR A 31 21.04 9.42 19.34
N ILE A 32 20.08 8.60 18.89
CA ILE A 32 18.88 9.07 18.19
C ILE A 32 17.94 9.74 19.21
N PRO A 33 17.40 10.95 18.89
CA PRO A 33 16.54 11.65 19.82
C PRO A 33 15.13 11.04 19.86
N THR A 34 14.45 11.23 20.98
CA THR A 34 13.03 10.93 21.14
C THR A 34 12.16 12.11 20.71
N ALA A 35 10.87 11.88 20.47
CA ALA A 35 9.91 12.94 20.15
C ALA A 35 9.84 13.99 21.30
N THR A 36 9.93 13.56 22.54
CA THR A 36 9.95 14.48 23.70
C THR A 36 11.18 15.39 23.67
N GLU A 37 12.37 14.83 23.44
CA GLU A 37 13.60 15.62 23.35
C GLU A 37 13.54 16.60 22.17
N ILE A 38 12.96 16.20 21.04
CA ILE A 38 12.81 17.09 19.88
C ILE A 38 11.86 18.26 20.20
N ASN A 39 10.71 18.00 20.84
CA ASN A 39 9.78 19.05 21.24
C ASN A 39 10.40 20.01 22.25
N GLU A 40 11.12 19.52 23.26
CA GLU A 40 11.87 20.34 24.22
C GLU A 40 12.87 21.26 23.50
N GLN A 41 13.55 20.78 22.47
CA GLN A 41 14.47 21.61 21.68
C GLN A 41 13.73 22.65 20.81
N ILE A 42 12.58 22.32 20.22
CA ILE A 42 11.75 23.27 19.47
C ILE A 42 11.30 24.41 20.41
N ASP A 43 10.82 24.09 21.59
CA ASP A 43 10.36 25.06 22.57
C ASP A 43 11.49 25.96 23.06
N SER A 44 12.69 25.40 23.22
CA SER A 44 13.88 26.17 23.65
C SER A 44 14.39 27.14 22.58
N LEU A 45 14.22 26.82 21.27
CA LEU A 45 14.65 27.70 20.18
C LEU A 45 13.98 29.09 20.22
N ALA A 46 12.72 29.16 20.66
CA ALA A 46 11.97 30.42 20.71
C ALA A 46 12.63 31.42 21.69
N SER A 47 13.19 30.94 22.79
CA SER A 47 13.77 31.74 23.88
C SER A 47 15.28 31.90 23.76
N ASP A 48 15.97 31.25 22.83
CA ASP A 48 17.41 31.32 22.67
C ASP A 48 17.82 32.67 22.04
N ALA A 49 18.38 33.56 22.86
CA ALA A 49 18.83 34.90 22.42
C ALA A 49 20.16 34.85 21.64
N SER A 50 20.86 33.74 21.64
CA SER A 50 22.15 33.57 20.94
C SER A 50 22.00 33.26 19.44
N LEU A 51 20.82 32.83 18.99
CA LEU A 51 20.54 32.46 17.65
C LEU A 51 19.86 33.57 16.85
N SER A 52 20.26 33.75 15.60
CA SER A 52 19.54 34.62 14.66
C SER A 52 18.15 34.06 14.32
N ASP A 53 17.24 34.89 13.84
CA ASP A 53 15.89 34.44 13.43
C ASP A 53 15.96 33.41 12.28
N ASP A 54 16.93 33.55 11.36
CA ASP A 54 17.16 32.59 10.28
C ASP A 54 17.68 31.25 10.81
N ASP A 55 18.57 31.25 11.79
CA ASP A 55 19.05 30.03 12.42
C ASP A 55 17.93 29.33 13.17
N LYS A 56 17.12 30.06 13.96
CA LYS A 56 15.93 29.54 14.63
C LYS A 56 14.97 28.88 13.66
N LYS A 57 14.69 29.53 12.53
CA LYS A 57 13.81 29.01 11.49
C LYS A 57 14.39 27.74 10.86
N THR A 58 15.69 27.72 10.55
CA THR A 58 16.37 26.57 9.94
C THR A 58 16.39 25.38 10.89
N LEU A 59 16.78 25.59 12.14
CA LEU A 59 16.79 24.54 13.17
C LEU A 59 15.36 24.06 13.49
N GLY A 60 14.39 24.96 13.58
CA GLY A 60 13.00 24.60 13.81
C GLY A 60 12.43 23.74 12.68
N THR A 61 12.79 24.02 11.43
CA THR A 61 12.41 23.17 10.29
C THR A 61 13.09 21.80 10.38
N LEU A 62 14.38 21.75 10.70
CA LEU A 62 15.12 20.52 10.88
C LEU A 62 14.52 19.63 12.00
N TYR A 63 14.16 20.23 13.13
CA TYR A 63 13.59 19.49 14.27
C TYR A 63 12.19 18.97 13.97
N LYS A 64 11.35 19.76 13.28
CA LYS A 64 10.05 19.28 12.78
C LYS A 64 10.20 18.10 11.81
N THR A 65 11.17 18.18 10.88
CA THR A 65 11.52 17.05 10.01
C THR A 65 11.94 15.82 10.83
N GLY A 66 12.59 16.02 11.98
CA GLY A 66 12.92 14.95 12.92
C GLY A 66 11.68 14.24 13.48
N LEU A 67 10.64 14.99 13.88
CA LEU A 67 9.36 14.42 14.36
C LEU A 67 8.69 13.59 13.26
N ASP A 68 8.53 14.17 12.07
CA ASP A 68 7.95 13.46 10.92
C ASP A 68 8.73 12.18 10.58
N THR A 69 10.05 12.22 10.78
CA THR A 69 10.93 11.07 10.53
C THR A 69 10.72 9.95 11.54
N LEU A 70 10.45 10.26 12.82
CA LEU A 70 10.10 9.24 13.82
C LEU A 70 8.83 8.47 13.44
N ASP A 71 7.80 9.18 12.96
CA ASP A 71 6.56 8.56 12.49
C ASP A 71 6.84 7.68 11.27
N GLN A 72 7.64 8.16 10.31
CA GLN A 72 8.02 7.37 9.13
C GLN A 72 8.84 6.11 9.50
N ILE A 73 9.72 6.18 10.50
CA ILE A 73 10.45 5.01 11.02
C ILE A 73 9.47 3.99 11.62
N SER A 74 8.48 4.46 12.36
CA SER A 74 7.44 3.59 12.91
C SER A 74 6.69 2.86 11.80
N ASP A 75 6.27 3.58 10.78
CA ASP A 75 5.55 3.02 9.61
C ASP A 75 6.43 2.02 8.82
N LEU A 76 7.69 2.36 8.57
CA LEU A 76 8.63 1.46 7.88
C LEU A 76 8.87 0.18 8.67
N THR A 77 8.96 0.30 10.00
CA THR A 77 9.12 -0.86 10.89
C THR A 77 7.89 -1.77 10.86
N ALA A 78 6.69 -1.17 10.87
CA ALA A 78 5.45 -1.92 10.70
C ALA A 78 5.40 -2.63 9.34
N GLN A 79 5.75 -1.93 8.25
CA GLN A 79 5.83 -2.52 6.92
C GLN A 79 6.83 -3.68 6.83
N GLN A 80 8.00 -3.56 7.47
CA GLN A 80 9.00 -4.64 7.52
C GLN A 80 8.42 -5.87 8.23
N LYS A 81 7.81 -5.67 9.40
CA LYS A 81 7.17 -6.74 10.17
C LYS A 81 6.04 -7.43 9.41
N ASP A 82 5.22 -6.65 8.71
CA ASP A 82 4.13 -7.18 7.90
C ASP A 82 4.66 -7.98 6.71
N LEU A 83 5.72 -7.49 6.04
CA LEU A 83 6.41 -8.22 4.98
C LEU A 83 6.96 -9.55 5.48
N ASP A 84 7.67 -9.55 6.61
CA ASP A 84 8.25 -10.76 7.19
C ASP A 84 7.16 -11.79 7.56
N LYS A 85 6.05 -11.33 8.13
CA LYS A 85 4.88 -12.17 8.41
C LYS A 85 4.28 -12.73 7.11
N TYR A 86 4.12 -11.90 6.09
CA TYR A 86 3.59 -12.31 4.79
C TYR A 86 4.48 -13.35 4.13
N LEU A 87 5.80 -13.13 4.13
CA LEU A 87 6.78 -14.05 3.53
C LEU A 87 6.87 -15.38 4.25
N LYS A 88 6.70 -15.40 5.58
CA LYS A 88 6.69 -16.63 6.38
C LYS A 88 5.63 -17.63 5.90
N ASP A 89 4.49 -17.11 5.44
CA ASP A 89 3.36 -17.93 4.97
C ASP A 89 3.27 -17.99 3.44
N ALA A 90 4.18 -17.36 2.72
CA ALA A 90 4.09 -17.15 1.28
C ALA A 90 3.99 -18.47 0.49
N ASN A 91 4.83 -19.46 0.79
CA ASN A 91 4.80 -20.75 0.09
C ASN A 91 3.47 -21.49 0.30
N ARG A 92 2.92 -21.46 1.51
CA ARG A 92 1.61 -22.05 1.81
C ARG A 92 0.49 -21.31 1.08
N LYS A 93 0.56 -19.99 1.06
CA LYS A 93 -0.38 -19.14 0.32
C LYS A 93 -0.31 -19.41 -1.17
N LEU A 94 0.91 -19.53 -1.74
CA LEU A 94 1.10 -19.84 -3.15
C LEU A 94 0.48 -21.17 -3.56
N LEU A 95 0.70 -22.22 -2.77
CA LEU A 95 0.08 -23.54 -3.00
C LEU A 95 -1.46 -23.46 -2.97
N ARG A 96 -2.02 -22.72 -2.02
CA ARG A 96 -3.47 -22.51 -1.93
C ARG A 96 -4.01 -21.75 -3.14
N LEU A 97 -3.33 -20.69 -3.56
CA LEU A 97 -3.73 -19.91 -4.75
C LEU A 97 -3.63 -20.74 -6.03
N ALA A 98 -2.59 -21.55 -6.19
CA ALA A 98 -2.46 -22.47 -7.32
C ALA A 98 -3.62 -23.47 -7.36
N THR A 99 -4.00 -24.02 -6.21
CA THR A 99 -5.16 -24.92 -6.10
C THR A 99 -6.46 -24.18 -6.43
N GLU A 100 -6.65 -22.97 -5.92
CA GLU A 100 -7.83 -22.16 -6.21
C GLU A 100 -7.90 -21.80 -7.70
N TYR A 101 -6.81 -21.40 -8.32
CA TYR A 101 -6.71 -21.13 -9.74
C TYR A 101 -7.20 -22.34 -10.56
N ASN A 102 -6.70 -23.54 -10.27
CA ASN A 102 -7.12 -24.77 -10.95
C ASN A 102 -8.62 -25.07 -10.73
N ASN A 103 -9.15 -24.77 -9.55
CA ASN A 103 -10.56 -24.97 -9.25
C ASN A 103 -11.42 -23.94 -10.00
N GLN A 104 -11.01 -22.67 -10.05
CA GLN A 104 -11.74 -21.63 -10.77
C GLN A 104 -11.79 -21.89 -12.28
N GLN A 105 -10.74 -22.47 -12.86
CA GLN A 105 -10.74 -22.88 -14.29
C GLN A 105 -11.78 -23.96 -14.63
N LYS A 106 -12.17 -24.77 -13.67
CA LYS A 106 -13.17 -25.84 -13.88
C LYS A 106 -14.61 -25.33 -13.77
N ILE A 107 -14.83 -24.19 -13.15
CA ILE A 107 -16.17 -23.62 -13.00
C ILE A 107 -16.55 -22.94 -14.31
N GLN A 108 -17.56 -23.48 -14.96
CA GLN A 108 -18.09 -22.93 -16.20
C GLN A 108 -19.06 -21.77 -15.92
N ALA A 109 -19.15 -20.84 -16.86
CA ALA A 109 -20.20 -19.83 -16.86
C ALA A 109 -21.56 -20.47 -17.22
N LEU A 110 -22.63 -19.79 -16.82
CA LEU A 110 -23.99 -20.21 -17.17
C LEU A 110 -24.16 -20.25 -18.67
N THR A 111 -24.83 -21.32 -19.13
CA THR A 111 -25.28 -21.48 -20.54
C THR A 111 -26.77 -21.19 -20.66
N SER A 112 -27.25 -21.00 -21.88
CA SER A 112 -28.70 -20.85 -22.16
C SER A 112 -29.53 -22.04 -21.67
N ASP A 113 -28.96 -23.26 -21.70
CA ASP A 113 -29.65 -24.47 -21.22
C ASP A 113 -29.79 -24.48 -19.68
N ASP A 114 -28.81 -23.94 -18.94
CA ASP A 114 -28.86 -23.89 -17.48
C ASP A 114 -29.98 -22.96 -16.97
N ILE A 115 -30.39 -21.98 -17.78
CA ILE A 115 -31.38 -20.97 -17.39
C ILE A 115 -32.74 -21.17 -18.06
N LYS A 116 -32.90 -22.16 -18.96
CA LYS A 116 -34.08 -22.37 -19.77
C LYS A 116 -35.39 -22.50 -18.99
N ASN A 117 -35.34 -23.18 -17.84
CA ASN A 117 -36.49 -23.51 -17.01
C ASN A 117 -36.59 -22.63 -15.74
N ILE A 118 -35.85 -21.53 -15.68
CA ILE A 118 -35.91 -20.61 -14.52
C ILE A 118 -37.17 -19.75 -14.64
N SER A 119 -37.94 -19.63 -13.56
CA SER A 119 -39.10 -18.72 -13.49
C SER A 119 -38.68 -17.26 -13.55
N ASP A 120 -39.53 -16.35 -13.98
CA ASP A 120 -39.21 -14.94 -14.14
C ASP A 120 -38.82 -14.29 -12.79
N SER A 121 -39.51 -14.65 -11.70
CA SER A 121 -39.18 -14.16 -10.36
C SER A 121 -37.78 -14.64 -9.90
N ASP A 122 -37.42 -15.88 -10.20
CA ASP A 122 -36.08 -16.42 -9.86
C ASP A 122 -35.01 -15.85 -10.78
N LEU A 123 -35.35 -15.56 -12.04
CA LEU A 123 -34.46 -14.94 -13.01
C LEU A 123 -34.03 -13.54 -12.55
N ASP A 124 -34.98 -12.73 -12.09
CA ASP A 124 -34.69 -11.38 -11.55
C ASP A 124 -33.80 -11.45 -10.32
N ALA A 125 -34.09 -12.31 -9.37
CA ALA A 125 -33.28 -12.48 -8.17
C ALA A 125 -31.84 -12.96 -8.51
N ARG A 126 -31.70 -13.90 -9.47
CA ARG A 126 -30.39 -14.38 -9.92
C ARG A 126 -29.61 -13.33 -10.68
N LEU A 127 -30.27 -12.56 -11.55
CA LEU A 127 -29.63 -11.47 -12.30
C LEU A 127 -29.13 -10.39 -11.34
N GLU A 128 -29.95 -9.97 -10.40
CA GLU A 128 -29.53 -8.97 -9.40
C GLU A 128 -28.35 -9.45 -8.55
N LYS A 129 -28.37 -10.73 -8.13
CA LYS A 129 -27.24 -11.33 -7.44
C LYS A 129 -25.99 -11.35 -8.30
N ALA A 130 -26.09 -11.83 -9.56
CA ALA A 130 -24.95 -11.91 -10.46
C ALA A 130 -24.35 -10.53 -10.77
N GLN A 131 -25.18 -9.49 -10.87
CA GLN A 131 -24.73 -8.10 -11.03
C GLN A 131 -23.95 -7.60 -9.81
N ARG A 132 -24.43 -7.86 -8.59
CA ARG A 132 -23.69 -7.52 -7.36
C ARG A 132 -22.36 -8.28 -7.27
N ASP A 133 -22.37 -9.56 -7.58
CA ASP A 133 -21.18 -10.41 -7.57
C ASP A 133 -20.16 -9.94 -8.64
N LEU A 134 -20.63 -9.50 -9.81
CA LEU A 134 -19.78 -8.93 -10.88
C LEU A 134 -19.11 -7.63 -10.44
N VAL A 135 -19.84 -6.72 -9.78
CA VAL A 135 -19.25 -5.49 -9.23
C VAL A 135 -18.15 -5.82 -8.20
N THR A 136 -18.40 -6.79 -7.33
CA THR A 136 -17.41 -7.25 -6.35
C THR A 136 -16.18 -7.84 -7.05
N ALA A 137 -16.37 -8.69 -8.04
CA ALA A 137 -15.28 -9.28 -8.81
C ALA A 137 -14.48 -8.24 -9.60
N GLN A 138 -15.12 -7.18 -10.08
CA GLN A 138 -14.42 -6.06 -10.73
C GLN A 138 -13.47 -5.34 -9.75
N ILE A 139 -13.94 -5.09 -8.53
CA ILE A 139 -13.11 -4.49 -7.47
C ILE A 139 -11.93 -5.42 -7.12
N GLU A 140 -12.19 -6.72 -6.97
CA GLU A 140 -11.13 -7.71 -6.72
C GLU A 140 -10.10 -7.73 -7.85
N LEU A 141 -10.54 -7.69 -9.12
CA LEU A 141 -9.65 -7.66 -10.29
C LEU A 141 -8.79 -6.38 -10.31
N ASN A 142 -9.39 -5.23 -10.06
CA ASN A 142 -8.67 -3.96 -10.02
C ASN A 142 -7.60 -3.99 -8.92
N ASN A 143 -7.96 -4.42 -7.71
CA ASN A 143 -7.02 -4.53 -6.59
C ASN A 143 -5.88 -5.52 -6.88
N ALA A 144 -6.18 -6.67 -7.46
CA ALA A 144 -5.19 -7.67 -7.83
C ALA A 144 -4.27 -7.18 -8.97
N SER A 145 -4.80 -6.45 -9.94
CA SER A 145 -4.03 -5.83 -11.03
C SER A 145 -3.09 -4.74 -10.49
N ASP A 146 -3.56 -3.91 -9.57
CA ASP A 146 -2.72 -2.90 -8.92
C ASP A 146 -1.60 -3.53 -8.09
N ALA A 147 -1.90 -4.61 -7.35
CA ALA A 147 -0.90 -5.35 -6.60
C ALA A 147 0.15 -5.98 -7.55
N HIS A 148 -0.28 -6.59 -8.65
CA HIS A 148 0.60 -7.15 -9.67
C HIS A 148 1.52 -6.06 -10.28
N ASN A 149 0.96 -4.93 -10.69
CA ASN A 149 1.72 -3.81 -11.26
C ASN A 149 2.74 -3.24 -10.27
N LYS A 150 2.38 -3.11 -8.98
CA LYS A 150 3.32 -2.67 -7.93
C LYS A 150 4.49 -3.61 -7.76
N VAL A 151 4.30 -4.91 -7.91
CA VAL A 151 5.38 -5.89 -7.82
C VAL A 151 6.24 -5.87 -9.09
N GLN A 152 5.65 -5.67 -10.26
CA GLN A 152 6.39 -5.54 -11.53
C GLN A 152 7.29 -4.30 -11.55
N THR A 153 6.83 -3.17 -11.02
CA THR A 153 7.61 -1.93 -10.96
C THR A 153 8.56 -1.86 -9.75
N LEU A 154 8.50 -2.85 -8.85
CA LEU A 154 9.30 -2.86 -7.63
C LEU A 154 10.81 -2.77 -7.86
N PRO A 155 11.44 -3.47 -8.85
CA PRO A 155 12.87 -3.37 -9.07
C PRO A 155 13.33 -1.95 -9.40
N GLU A 156 12.65 -1.26 -10.29
CA GLU A 156 12.95 0.12 -10.67
C GLU A 156 12.77 1.07 -9.49
N LYS A 157 11.64 0.97 -8.79
CA LYS A 157 11.37 1.77 -7.60
C LYS A 157 12.42 1.56 -6.52
N ALA A 158 12.79 0.31 -6.27
CA ALA A 158 13.80 -0.04 -5.28
C ALA A 158 15.18 0.54 -5.63
N GLN A 159 15.59 0.40 -6.89
CA GLN A 159 16.86 0.97 -7.37
C GLN A 159 16.91 2.48 -7.16
N ASN A 160 15.86 3.19 -7.61
CA ASN A 160 15.79 4.63 -7.49
C ASN A 160 15.81 5.08 -6.03
N THR A 161 15.00 4.45 -5.18
CA THR A 161 14.95 4.78 -3.75
C THR A 161 16.27 4.50 -3.05
N VAL A 162 16.89 3.35 -3.29
CA VAL A 162 18.19 2.99 -2.68
C VAL A 162 19.27 3.95 -3.11
N THR A 163 19.32 4.36 -4.39
CA THR A 163 20.29 5.34 -4.88
C THR A 163 20.09 6.69 -4.20
N GLN A 164 18.87 7.23 -4.19
CA GLN A 164 18.55 8.50 -3.54
C GLN A 164 18.87 8.49 -2.04
N ASN A 165 18.55 7.39 -1.36
CA ASN A 165 18.85 7.26 0.06
C ASN A 165 20.35 7.18 0.32
N ASN A 166 21.13 6.51 -0.52
CA ASN A 166 22.58 6.44 -0.39
C ASN A 166 23.23 7.82 -0.58
N ASP A 167 22.78 8.61 -1.58
CA ASP A 167 23.24 9.97 -1.78
C ASP A 167 22.89 10.85 -0.58
N LYS A 168 21.65 10.78 -0.09
CA LYS A 168 21.20 11.48 1.11
C LYS A 168 22.02 11.10 2.36
N ILE A 169 22.30 9.82 2.56
CA ILE A 169 23.15 9.34 3.67
C ILE A 169 24.54 9.95 3.57
N LYS A 170 25.14 9.96 2.38
CA LYS A 170 26.45 10.56 2.13
C LYS A 170 26.48 12.05 2.49
N ASP A 171 25.46 12.80 2.06
CA ASP A 171 25.33 14.22 2.36
C ASP A 171 25.16 14.47 3.86
N LEU A 172 24.31 13.71 4.54
CA LEU A 172 24.08 13.80 5.97
C LEU A 172 25.34 13.44 6.78
N LEU A 173 26.06 12.38 6.38
CA LEU A 173 27.34 12.02 7.00
C LEU A 173 28.40 13.11 6.85
N SER A 174 28.38 13.82 5.73
CA SER A 174 29.28 14.96 5.48
C SER A 174 28.88 16.18 6.29
N ALA A 175 27.58 16.34 6.60
CA ALA A 175 27.03 17.44 7.39
C ALA A 175 27.18 17.23 8.90
N ILE A 176 27.39 15.98 9.35
CA ILE A 176 27.71 15.68 10.76
C ILE A 176 29.10 16.25 11.06
N ASP A 177 29.15 17.26 11.91
CA ASP A 177 30.39 17.85 12.35
C ASP A 177 31.10 16.90 13.33
N LYS A 178 32.11 16.19 12.81
CA LYS A 178 32.91 15.25 13.58
C LYS A 178 33.86 15.93 14.58
N ASN A 179 34.09 17.24 14.44
CA ASN A 179 34.92 18.04 15.32
C ASN A 179 34.10 18.74 16.41
N ALA A 180 32.80 18.85 16.25
CA ALA A 180 31.89 19.31 17.28
C ALA A 180 31.55 18.17 18.24
N ASN A 181 31.11 18.52 19.44
CA ASN A 181 30.57 17.55 20.41
C ASN A 181 29.54 16.63 19.68
N PRO A 182 29.75 15.28 19.66
CA PRO A 182 28.82 14.35 19.05
C PRO A 182 27.39 14.47 19.59
N ASP A 183 27.21 15.02 20.78
CA ASP A 183 25.91 15.32 21.40
C ASP A 183 25.21 16.58 20.85
N LEU A 184 25.77 17.26 19.85
CA LEU A 184 25.06 18.37 19.21
C LEU A 184 23.72 17.88 18.68
N PHE A 185 22.62 18.50 19.13
CA PHE A 185 21.26 17.98 18.84
C PHE A 185 20.98 17.88 17.34
N LYS A 186 21.53 18.80 16.53
CA LYS A 186 21.50 18.76 15.06
C LYS A 186 22.09 17.45 14.51
N ASN A 187 23.22 16.97 15.04
CA ASN A 187 23.84 15.71 14.62
C ASN A 187 22.95 14.50 14.97
N ARG A 188 22.24 14.58 16.10
CA ARG A 188 21.28 13.55 16.51
C ARG A 188 20.09 13.46 15.54
N ILE A 189 19.61 14.59 15.01
CA ILE A 189 18.58 14.61 13.96
C ILE A 189 19.14 14.05 12.65
N TYR A 190 20.36 14.37 12.25
CA TYR A 190 20.97 13.78 11.06
C TYR A 190 21.11 12.25 11.19
N ALA A 191 21.51 11.76 12.37
CA ALA A 191 21.56 10.34 12.66
C ALA A 191 20.18 9.66 12.52
N LEU A 192 19.12 10.32 12.97
CA LEU A 192 17.73 9.87 12.80
C LEU A 192 17.33 9.76 11.32
N LEU A 193 17.68 10.76 10.50
CA LEU A 193 17.43 10.75 9.06
C LEU A 193 18.19 9.62 8.35
N ILE A 194 19.44 9.36 8.75
CA ILE A 194 20.25 8.24 8.24
C ILE A 194 19.61 6.90 8.65
N CYS A 195 19.13 6.78 9.88
CA CYS A 195 18.44 5.60 10.36
C CYS A 195 17.22 5.28 9.49
N LYS A 196 16.37 6.27 9.22
CA LYS A 196 15.20 6.14 8.34
C LYS A 196 15.61 5.67 6.94
N ALA A 197 16.61 6.29 6.32
CA ALA A 197 17.07 5.93 4.99
C ALA A 197 17.64 4.50 4.92
N ASN A 198 18.38 4.07 5.94
CA ASN A 198 18.88 2.69 6.04
C ASN A 198 17.75 1.68 6.22
N LEU A 199 16.73 1.99 7.03
CA LEU A 199 15.57 1.12 7.23
C LEU A 199 14.77 0.95 5.94
N GLU A 200 14.56 2.04 5.21
CA GLU A 200 13.89 2.01 3.90
C GLU A 200 14.69 1.19 2.87
N ASN A 201 16.00 1.38 2.81
CA ASN A 201 16.89 0.57 1.97
C ASN A 201 16.80 -0.92 2.32
N SER A 202 16.76 -1.25 3.61
CA SER A 202 16.61 -2.64 4.07
C SER A 202 15.28 -3.24 3.66
N LEU A 203 14.18 -2.50 3.80
CA LEU A 203 12.85 -2.92 3.37
C LEU A 203 12.83 -3.24 1.86
N PHE A 204 13.41 -2.37 1.03
CA PHE A 204 13.48 -2.60 -0.42
C PHE A 204 14.39 -3.78 -0.78
N LYS A 205 15.54 -3.93 -0.11
CA LYS A 205 16.42 -5.09 -0.30
C LYS A 205 15.70 -6.40 0.05
N ASN A 206 14.94 -6.43 1.15
CA ASN A 206 14.15 -7.59 1.54
C ASN A 206 13.05 -7.91 0.51
N LYS A 207 12.34 -6.89 0.01
CA LYS A 207 11.36 -7.07 -1.07
C LYS A 207 12.00 -7.63 -2.34
N LEU A 208 13.17 -7.13 -2.74
CA LEU A 208 13.89 -7.61 -3.93
C LEU A 208 14.41 -9.04 -3.75
N ALA A 209 14.93 -9.38 -2.57
CA ALA A 209 15.38 -10.74 -2.27
C ALA A 209 14.25 -11.78 -2.39
N ASN A 210 13.00 -11.32 -2.19
CA ASN A 210 11.80 -12.16 -2.26
C ASN A 210 10.92 -11.86 -3.49
N LEU A 211 11.49 -11.18 -4.51
CA LEU A 211 10.72 -10.68 -5.65
C LEU A 211 9.97 -11.80 -6.39
N SER A 212 10.61 -12.93 -6.64
CA SER A 212 9.99 -14.04 -7.38
C SER A 212 8.72 -14.53 -6.72
N ILE A 213 8.77 -14.80 -5.41
CA ILE A 213 7.58 -15.29 -4.69
C ILE A 213 6.48 -14.22 -4.60
N LEU A 214 6.85 -12.94 -4.49
CA LEU A 214 5.90 -11.83 -4.52
C LEU A 214 5.22 -11.71 -5.89
N GLN A 215 5.98 -11.90 -6.98
CA GLN A 215 5.45 -11.91 -8.34
C GLN A 215 4.51 -13.10 -8.58
N ASP A 216 4.90 -14.29 -8.14
CA ASP A 216 4.05 -15.49 -8.28
C ASP A 216 2.72 -15.33 -7.54
N LEU A 217 2.75 -14.84 -6.30
CA LEU A 217 1.54 -14.60 -5.52
C LEU A 217 0.62 -13.59 -6.21
N ALA A 218 1.16 -12.43 -6.62
CA ALA A 218 0.39 -11.39 -7.29
C ALA A 218 -0.18 -11.86 -8.64
N ASN A 219 0.60 -12.66 -9.40
CA ASN A 219 0.16 -13.24 -10.67
C ASN A 219 -1.01 -14.22 -10.48
N TYR A 220 -0.94 -15.12 -9.48
CA TYR A 220 -2.06 -16.01 -9.21
C TYR A 220 -3.30 -15.27 -8.72
N GLU A 221 -3.17 -14.28 -7.84
CA GLU A 221 -4.28 -13.45 -7.38
C GLU A 221 -4.96 -12.74 -8.56
N GLN A 222 -4.20 -12.14 -9.46
CA GLN A 222 -4.73 -11.48 -10.66
C GLN A 222 -5.42 -12.47 -11.60
N LYS A 223 -4.81 -13.63 -11.86
CA LYS A 223 -5.41 -14.67 -12.72
C LYS A 223 -6.73 -15.19 -12.16
N ILE A 224 -6.81 -15.44 -10.87
CA ILE A 224 -8.04 -15.89 -10.19
C ILE A 224 -9.12 -14.82 -10.30
N ALA A 225 -8.80 -13.57 -9.99
CA ALA A 225 -9.73 -12.45 -10.07
C ALA A 225 -10.25 -12.25 -11.52
N ASN A 226 -9.37 -12.37 -12.50
CA ASN A 226 -9.75 -12.26 -13.92
C ASN A 226 -10.69 -13.39 -14.36
N ILE A 227 -10.43 -14.65 -13.95
CA ILE A 227 -11.32 -15.78 -14.25
C ILE A 227 -12.69 -15.57 -13.61
N LYS A 228 -12.74 -15.15 -12.34
CA LYS A 228 -13.99 -14.87 -11.63
C LYS A 228 -14.80 -13.77 -12.34
N TYR A 229 -14.13 -12.66 -12.65
CA TYR A 229 -14.76 -11.54 -13.35
C TYR A 229 -15.33 -11.96 -14.71
N ASN A 230 -14.52 -12.60 -15.55
CA ASN A 230 -14.94 -13.01 -16.89
C ASN A 230 -16.09 -14.03 -16.87
N ARG A 231 -16.13 -14.92 -15.87
CA ARG A 231 -17.25 -15.85 -15.69
C ARG A 231 -18.52 -15.11 -15.30
N LEU A 232 -18.45 -14.24 -14.28
CA LEU A 232 -19.62 -13.48 -13.81
C LEU A 232 -20.15 -12.51 -14.87
N ASP A 233 -19.28 -11.92 -15.68
CA ASP A 233 -19.68 -11.10 -16.83
C ASP A 233 -20.49 -11.91 -17.85
N LYS A 234 -20.06 -13.15 -18.12
CA LYS A 234 -20.83 -14.06 -18.98
C LYS A 234 -22.15 -14.46 -18.34
N ASP A 235 -22.16 -14.76 -17.04
CA ASP A 235 -23.37 -15.12 -16.29
C ASP A 235 -24.42 -14.00 -16.36
N VAL A 236 -23.99 -12.76 -16.11
CA VAL A 236 -24.87 -11.57 -16.23
C VAL A 236 -25.40 -11.41 -17.64
N LYS A 237 -24.56 -11.56 -18.66
CA LYS A 237 -24.96 -11.47 -20.06
C LYS A 237 -25.99 -12.54 -20.40
N THR A 238 -25.76 -13.80 -19.98
CA THR A 238 -26.65 -14.93 -20.25
C THR A 238 -28.03 -14.71 -19.58
N LEU A 239 -28.05 -14.32 -18.30
CA LEU A 239 -29.28 -14.01 -17.57
C LEU A 239 -30.04 -12.82 -18.18
N SER A 240 -29.33 -11.77 -18.60
CA SER A 240 -29.92 -10.57 -19.21
C SER A 240 -30.54 -10.89 -20.58
N LEU A 241 -29.88 -11.73 -21.38
CA LEU A 241 -30.41 -12.15 -22.68
C LEU A 241 -31.73 -12.93 -22.53
N LYS A 242 -31.80 -13.87 -21.57
CA LYS A 242 -33.05 -14.58 -21.29
C LYS A 242 -34.16 -13.60 -20.89
N LYS A 243 -33.88 -12.70 -19.94
CA LYS A 243 -34.84 -11.69 -19.50
C LYS A 243 -35.37 -10.85 -20.65
N ASN A 244 -34.50 -10.43 -21.56
CA ASN A 244 -34.90 -9.67 -22.75
C ASN A 244 -35.72 -10.50 -23.75
N LEU A 245 -35.45 -11.79 -23.92
CA LEU A 245 -36.21 -12.69 -24.78
C LEU A 245 -37.61 -12.96 -24.21
N ASP A 246 -37.73 -13.15 -22.91
CA ASP A 246 -39.01 -13.38 -22.24
C ASP A 246 -39.90 -12.11 -22.23
N TYR A 247 -39.29 -10.90 -22.26
CA TYR A 247 -40.02 -9.62 -22.38
C TYR A 247 -40.31 -9.18 -23.82
N SER A 248 -39.65 -9.77 -24.84
CA SER A 248 -39.83 -9.35 -26.24
C SER A 248 -41.18 -9.74 -26.85
N VAL A 249 -42.04 -10.44 -26.11
CA VAL A 249 -43.37 -10.85 -26.58
C VAL A 249 -44.45 -9.84 -26.24
N ASP A 250 -44.27 -8.97 -25.24
CA ASP A 250 -45.39 -8.09 -24.79
C ASP A 250 -45.09 -6.59 -24.56
N ASP A 251 -43.86 -6.08 -24.59
CA ASP A 251 -43.67 -4.68 -24.16
C ASP A 251 -42.35 -3.99 -24.64
N GLU A 252 -42.22 -3.77 -25.98
CA GLU A 252 -41.10 -2.93 -26.52
C GLU A 252 -41.12 -1.49 -25.98
N GLU A 253 -42.27 -0.92 -25.64
CA GLU A 253 -42.39 0.46 -25.12
C GLU A 253 -42.00 0.60 -23.68
N LYS A 254 -42.30 -0.38 -22.81
CA LYS A 254 -41.92 -0.33 -21.39
C LYS A 254 -40.42 -0.61 -21.15
N GLN A 255 -39.79 -1.36 -22.04
CA GLN A 255 -38.35 -1.66 -21.96
C GLN A 255 -37.50 -0.41 -22.15
N ASN A 256 -37.82 0.45 -23.10
CA ASN A 256 -37.10 1.69 -23.35
C ASN A 256 -37.19 2.66 -22.13
N GLU A 257 -38.33 2.66 -21.45
CA GLU A 257 -38.54 3.49 -20.26
C GLU A 257 -37.77 2.98 -19.04
N VAL A 258 -37.67 1.67 -18.82
CA VAL A 258 -36.94 1.05 -17.71
C VAL A 258 -35.44 1.14 -17.93
N ILE A 259 -34.96 0.93 -19.13
CA ILE A 259 -33.52 1.07 -19.48
C ILE A 259 -33.11 2.53 -19.36
N SER A 260 -33.92 3.48 -19.84
CA SER A 260 -33.61 4.91 -19.71
C SER A 260 -33.61 5.41 -18.27
N LYS A 261 -34.41 4.80 -17.36
CA LYS A 261 -34.43 5.14 -15.94
C LYS A 261 -33.31 4.48 -15.11
N LYS A 262 -32.88 3.25 -15.47
CA LYS A 262 -31.82 2.51 -14.73
C LYS A 262 -30.41 2.79 -15.22
N ALA A 263 -30.22 3.07 -16.49
CA ALA A 263 -28.89 3.42 -17.04
C ALA A 263 -28.25 4.65 -16.37
N PRO A 264 -29.00 5.75 -16.07
CA PRO A 264 -28.42 6.87 -15.35
C PRO A 264 -28.04 6.58 -13.89
N GLN A 265 -28.71 5.63 -13.23
CA GLN A 265 -28.36 5.23 -11.86
C GLN A 265 -27.09 4.39 -11.82
N LEU A 266 -26.92 3.45 -12.76
CA LEU A 266 -25.69 2.69 -12.93
C LEU A 266 -24.51 3.60 -13.32
N ALA A 267 -24.71 4.53 -14.24
CA ALA A 267 -23.69 5.52 -14.59
C ALA A 267 -23.28 6.40 -13.42
N ARG A 268 -24.23 6.83 -12.56
CA ARG A 268 -23.95 7.56 -11.33
C ARG A 268 -23.20 6.73 -10.28
N MET A 269 -23.52 5.43 -10.16
CA MET A 269 -22.78 4.53 -9.26
C MET A 269 -21.34 4.32 -9.73
N VAL A 270 -21.12 4.10 -11.02
CA VAL A 270 -19.78 3.99 -11.62
C VAL A 270 -19.01 5.30 -11.46
N ASP A 271 -19.64 6.45 -11.69
CA ASP A 271 -19.03 7.77 -11.51
C ASP A 271 -18.67 8.03 -10.02
N THR A 272 -19.55 7.60 -9.11
CA THR A 272 -19.27 7.69 -7.65
C THR A 272 -18.12 6.79 -7.23
N ILE A 273 -18.04 5.55 -7.74
CA ILE A 273 -16.93 4.62 -7.49
C ILE A 273 -15.63 5.20 -8.05
N ASN A 274 -15.66 5.76 -9.25
CA ASN A 274 -14.50 6.39 -9.86
C ASN A 274 -14.02 7.63 -9.06
N LYS A 275 -14.94 8.45 -8.55
CA LYS A 275 -14.64 9.57 -7.66
C LYS A 275 -14.04 9.13 -6.32
N ILE A 276 -14.57 8.06 -5.74
CA ILE A 276 -14.02 7.46 -4.50
C ILE A 276 -12.61 6.93 -4.76
N ASN A 277 -12.40 6.22 -5.86
CA ASN A 277 -11.09 5.69 -6.23
C ASN A 277 -10.07 6.82 -6.51
N SER A 278 -10.47 7.88 -7.18
CA SER A 278 -9.64 9.08 -7.40
C SER A 278 -9.28 9.77 -6.09
N TYR A 279 -10.26 9.92 -5.18
CA TYR A 279 -10.03 10.49 -3.86
C TYR A 279 -9.07 9.64 -3.01
N LEU A 280 -9.22 8.31 -3.05
CA LEU A 280 -8.32 7.39 -2.36
C LEU A 280 -6.91 7.40 -2.94
N LEU A 281 -6.77 7.55 -4.26
CA LEU A 281 -5.48 7.71 -4.94
C LEU A 281 -4.79 9.02 -4.55
N GLU A 282 -5.51 10.14 -4.54
CA GLU A 282 -4.98 11.44 -4.11
C GLU A 282 -4.58 11.44 -2.63
N HIS A 283 -5.38 10.80 -1.76
CA HIS A 283 -5.03 10.65 -0.34
C HIS A 283 -3.82 9.74 -0.11
N ARG A 284 -3.68 8.69 -0.91
CA ARG A 284 -2.48 7.83 -0.88
C ARG A 284 -1.24 8.54 -1.40
N GLN A 285 -1.37 9.40 -2.41
CA GLN A 285 -0.26 10.21 -2.93
C GLN A 285 0.16 11.31 -1.94
N LYS A 286 -0.77 11.94 -1.23
CA LYS A 286 -0.48 12.92 -0.17
C LYS A 286 0.16 12.31 1.07
N ASN A 287 -0.11 11.05 1.37
CA ASN A 287 0.52 10.32 2.48
C ASN A 287 1.81 9.59 2.07
N ALA A 288 2.24 9.71 0.81
CA ALA A 288 3.45 9.10 0.26
C ALA A 288 4.51 10.14 -0.14
N LEU A 289 4.24 11.44 0.08
CA LEU A 289 5.17 12.58 0.04
C LEU A 289 5.54 13.02 1.44
#